data_88d9bb6097e5ae1a87ac96e477d58b4b
#
_entry.id   88d9bb6097e5ae1a87ac96e477d58b4b
#
_cell.length_a   1.000
_cell.length_b   1.000
_cell.length_c   1.000
_cell.angle_alpha   90.00
_cell.angle_beta   90.00
_cell.angle_gamma   90.00
#
_symmetry.space_group_name_H-M   'P 1'
#
loop_
_entity.id
_entity.type
_entity.pdbx_description
1 polymer ?
#
loop_
_entity_poly.entity_id
_entity_poly.type
_entity_poly.pdbx_seq_one_letter_code
_entity_poly.pdbx_strand_id
1 'polypeptide(L)'
;YLTGTDAGSRSWQRAVELLELVGIPEHEQRATEYPHQLSGGMRQRVVIAQALAGDPSLIIADEPTTALDVSIEAQILNELLDLSEEFGISVLLITHDLGVVRETCDRVAVMYASEFMETGRVDTLFEDPHHPYTEGLLASIPRIDDERDRLSVIEGTVPDLIDKPAGCPFQNRCAYAFELCDRPLVEYTAEAPGTADHVVRCHRENEYVTVDDDGTVTTVEPGAVDAIEQRLEAETGRHDDTAATGADARADGGRPVHETRADPTRGDTNGY
;
A
#
# COMPACT_ATOMS: atom_id res chain seq x y z
N TYR A 1 -22.94 3.93 -12.83
CA TYR A 1 -24.13 4.34 -13.58
C TYR A 1 -25.20 3.26 -13.48
N LEU A 2 -26.22 3.50 -12.63
CA LEU A 2 -27.36 2.59 -12.46
C LEU A 2 -28.50 2.92 -13.47
N THR A 3 -28.14 3.48 -14.62
CA THR A 3 -29.11 3.78 -15.69
C THR A 3 -29.58 2.48 -16.32
N GLY A 4 -30.78 2.04 -15.89
CA GLY A 4 -31.43 0.85 -16.42
C GLY A 4 -31.86 -0.19 -15.37
N THR A 5 -31.63 0.06 -14.08
CA THR A 5 -32.22 -0.74 -13.01
C THR A 5 -33.56 -0.14 -12.61
N ASP A 6 -34.65 -0.86 -12.78
CA ASP A 6 -35.96 -0.46 -12.26
C ASP A 6 -35.84 -0.28 -10.73
N ALA A 7 -36.39 0.84 -10.23
CA ALA A 7 -36.56 1.09 -8.80
C ALA A 7 -37.40 -0.06 -8.20
N GLY A 8 -36.75 -1.01 -7.52
CA GLY A 8 -37.37 -2.24 -7.03
C GLY A 8 -36.60 -3.50 -7.44
N SER A 9 -35.64 -3.41 -8.38
CA SER A 9 -34.72 -4.53 -8.64
C SER A 9 -33.82 -4.80 -7.42
N ARG A 10 -33.35 -6.05 -7.26
CA ARG A 10 -32.39 -6.38 -6.17
C ARG A 10 -31.13 -5.53 -6.22
N SER A 11 -30.64 -5.21 -7.42
CA SER A 11 -29.46 -4.39 -7.60
C SER A 11 -29.69 -2.95 -7.14
N TRP A 12 -30.87 -2.40 -7.39
CA TRP A 12 -31.25 -1.09 -6.89
C TRP A 12 -31.32 -1.07 -5.35
N GLN A 13 -32.02 -2.04 -4.76
CA GLN A 13 -32.13 -2.16 -3.31
C GLN A 13 -30.75 -2.25 -2.65
N ARG A 14 -29.87 -3.11 -3.19
CA ARG A 14 -28.51 -3.24 -2.68
C ARG A 14 -27.69 -1.94 -2.82
N ALA A 15 -27.85 -1.19 -3.90
CA ALA A 15 -27.18 0.10 -4.06
C ALA A 15 -27.65 1.11 -3.02
N VAL A 16 -28.95 1.20 -2.76
CA VAL A 16 -29.55 2.10 -1.76
C VAL A 16 -29.08 1.71 -0.35
N GLU A 17 -29.07 0.42 0.00
CA GLU A 17 -28.55 -0.10 1.26
C GLU A 17 -27.06 0.27 1.46
N LEU A 18 -26.23 0.15 0.42
CA LEU A 18 -24.83 0.53 0.50
C LEU A 18 -24.63 2.04 0.68
N LEU A 19 -25.46 2.87 0.04
CA LEU A 19 -25.43 4.32 0.25
C LEU A 19 -25.86 4.72 1.67
N GLU A 20 -26.82 4.01 2.24
CA GLU A 20 -27.22 4.16 3.64
C GLU A 20 -26.07 3.77 4.58
N LEU A 21 -25.45 2.61 4.32
CA LEU A 21 -24.34 2.05 5.09
C LEU A 21 -23.16 3.03 5.20
N VAL A 22 -22.80 3.70 4.10
CA VAL A 22 -21.74 4.71 4.08
C VAL A 22 -22.23 6.10 4.52
N GLY A 23 -23.39 6.21 5.17
CA GLY A 23 -23.88 7.43 5.79
C GLY A 23 -24.29 8.55 4.81
N ILE A 24 -24.75 8.21 3.60
CA ILE A 24 -25.29 9.22 2.68
C ILE A 24 -26.72 9.56 3.09
N PRO A 25 -27.01 10.82 3.47
CA PRO A 25 -28.36 11.25 3.81
C PRO A 25 -29.26 11.20 2.59
N GLU A 26 -30.55 10.92 2.78
CA GLU A 26 -31.53 10.84 1.68
C GLU A 26 -31.08 9.88 0.55
N HIS A 27 -30.47 8.76 0.94
CA HIS A 27 -29.79 7.80 0.05
C HIS A 27 -30.66 7.34 -1.13
N GLU A 28 -31.97 7.13 -0.97
CA GLU A 28 -32.89 6.79 -2.06
C GLU A 28 -32.96 7.88 -3.13
N GLN A 29 -33.01 9.15 -2.71
CA GLN A 29 -33.05 10.31 -3.62
C GLN A 29 -31.66 10.46 -4.28
N ARG A 30 -30.59 10.41 -3.49
CA ARG A 30 -29.21 10.57 -3.96
C ARG A 30 -28.78 9.47 -4.94
N ALA A 31 -29.34 8.27 -4.83
CA ALA A 31 -29.10 7.17 -5.78
C ALA A 31 -29.53 7.52 -7.21
N THR A 32 -30.42 8.51 -7.40
CA THR A 32 -30.86 8.99 -8.72
C THR A 32 -30.05 10.16 -9.25
N GLU A 33 -29.19 10.76 -8.44
CA GLU A 33 -28.42 11.95 -8.79
C GLU A 33 -27.11 11.60 -9.54
N TYR A 34 -26.61 12.60 -10.26
CA TYR A 34 -25.31 12.47 -10.93
C TYR A 34 -24.17 12.88 -9.99
N PRO A 35 -22.94 12.36 -10.20
CA PRO A 35 -21.78 12.67 -9.34
C PRO A 35 -21.51 14.17 -9.16
N HIS A 36 -21.79 15.01 -10.15
CA HIS A 36 -21.59 16.46 -10.06
C HIS A 36 -22.60 17.16 -9.15
N GLN A 37 -23.69 16.51 -8.76
CA GLN A 37 -24.71 17.00 -7.84
C GLN A 37 -24.37 16.68 -6.37
N LEU A 38 -23.38 15.80 -6.15
CA LEU A 38 -22.91 15.37 -4.85
C LEU A 38 -21.73 16.25 -4.37
N SER A 39 -21.63 16.48 -3.06
CA SER A 39 -20.44 17.10 -2.45
C SER A 39 -19.19 16.21 -2.60
N GLY A 40 -18.00 16.75 -2.32
CA GLY A 40 -16.74 15.99 -2.35
C GLY A 40 -16.79 14.77 -1.44
N GLY A 41 -17.15 14.96 -0.17
CA GLY A 41 -17.29 13.87 0.79
C GLY A 41 -18.36 12.84 0.43
N MET A 42 -19.50 13.28 -0.13
CA MET A 42 -20.53 12.34 -0.62
C MET A 42 -20.01 11.50 -1.80
N ARG A 43 -19.24 12.08 -2.72
CA ARG A 43 -18.63 11.31 -3.81
C ARG A 43 -17.67 10.26 -3.29
N GLN A 44 -16.86 10.59 -2.28
CA GLN A 44 -15.93 9.63 -1.66
C GLN A 44 -16.68 8.48 -0.99
N ARG A 45 -17.78 8.78 -0.26
CA ARG A 45 -18.67 7.75 0.32
C ARG A 45 -19.26 6.82 -0.74
N VAL A 46 -19.67 7.36 -1.90
CA VAL A 46 -20.13 6.55 -3.04
C VAL A 46 -19.02 5.61 -3.54
N VAL A 47 -17.77 6.07 -3.60
CA VAL A 47 -16.64 5.22 -4.00
C VAL A 47 -16.43 4.09 -2.98
N ILE A 48 -16.52 4.36 -1.68
CA ILE A 48 -16.47 3.33 -0.62
C ILE A 48 -17.63 2.34 -0.79
N ALA A 49 -18.86 2.82 -1.00
CA ALA A 49 -20.02 1.96 -1.26
C ALA A 49 -19.82 1.05 -2.48
N GLN A 50 -19.18 1.56 -3.54
CA GLN A 50 -18.82 0.77 -4.72
C GLN A 50 -17.78 -0.30 -4.41
N ALA A 51 -16.78 -0.01 -3.58
CA ALA A 51 -15.80 -0.99 -3.14
C ALA A 51 -16.44 -2.12 -2.33
N LEU A 52 -17.39 -1.78 -1.46
CA LEU A 52 -18.13 -2.73 -0.63
C LEU A 52 -19.14 -3.60 -1.41
N ALA A 53 -19.55 -3.16 -2.61
CA ALA A 53 -20.60 -3.84 -3.39
C ALA A 53 -20.25 -5.28 -3.82
N GLY A 54 -18.95 -5.62 -3.81
CA GLY A 54 -18.44 -6.95 -4.15
C GLY A 54 -18.21 -7.87 -2.95
N ASP A 55 -18.61 -7.47 -1.76
CA ASP A 55 -18.33 -8.16 -0.49
C ASP A 55 -16.83 -8.56 -0.37
N PRO A 56 -15.90 -7.58 -0.46
CA PRO A 56 -14.47 -7.83 -0.54
C PRO A 56 -13.90 -8.27 0.81
N SER A 57 -12.80 -9.02 0.79
CA SER A 57 -11.97 -9.28 1.97
C SER A 57 -10.84 -8.26 2.15
N LEU A 58 -10.56 -7.45 1.12
CA LEU A 58 -9.52 -6.41 1.12
C LEU A 58 -10.02 -5.20 0.33
N ILE A 59 -9.88 -4.01 0.90
CA ILE A 59 -10.05 -2.71 0.21
C ILE A 59 -8.67 -2.07 0.03
N ILE A 60 -8.36 -1.63 -1.19
CA ILE A 60 -7.20 -0.78 -1.47
C ILE A 60 -7.69 0.65 -1.60
N ALA A 61 -7.27 1.50 -0.66
CA ALA A 61 -7.61 2.90 -0.59
C ALA A 61 -6.37 3.74 -0.98
N ASP A 62 -6.33 4.17 -2.24
CA ASP A 62 -5.24 4.97 -2.79
C ASP A 62 -5.58 6.45 -2.69
N GLU A 63 -4.88 7.16 -1.80
CA GLU A 63 -5.10 8.58 -1.50
C GLU A 63 -6.60 8.92 -1.28
N PRO A 64 -7.31 8.19 -0.39
CA PRO A 64 -8.77 8.23 -0.34
C PRO A 64 -9.34 9.58 0.09
N THR A 65 -8.52 10.45 0.63
CA THR A 65 -8.91 11.75 1.20
C THR A 65 -8.33 12.94 0.45
N THR A 66 -7.60 12.70 -0.64
CA THR A 66 -7.02 13.77 -1.46
C THR A 66 -8.09 14.78 -1.91
N ALA A 67 -7.80 16.06 -1.70
CA ALA A 67 -8.67 17.21 -2.00
C ALA A 67 -9.95 17.33 -1.12
N LEU A 68 -9.96 16.72 0.06
CA LEU A 68 -10.97 16.95 1.08
C LEU A 68 -10.46 17.92 2.16
N ASP A 69 -11.38 18.57 2.86
CA ASP A 69 -11.05 19.33 4.06
C ASP A 69 -10.66 18.38 5.20
N VAL A 70 -9.69 18.75 6.05
CA VAL A 70 -9.16 17.94 7.15
C VAL A 70 -10.26 17.31 8.02
N SER A 71 -11.34 18.03 8.30
CA SER A 71 -12.46 17.52 9.09
C SER A 71 -13.25 16.42 8.38
N ILE A 72 -13.39 16.53 7.07
CA ILE A 72 -14.07 15.54 6.23
C ILE A 72 -13.16 14.31 6.04
N GLU A 73 -11.85 14.52 5.88
CA GLU A 73 -10.84 13.48 5.79
C GLU A 73 -10.90 12.53 6.98
N ALA A 74 -10.77 13.08 8.22
CA ALA A 74 -10.84 12.28 9.44
C ALA A 74 -12.16 11.50 9.55
N GLN A 75 -13.28 12.11 9.14
CA GLN A 75 -14.58 11.46 9.18
C GLN A 75 -14.66 10.28 8.19
N ILE A 76 -14.18 10.44 6.95
CA ILE A 76 -14.19 9.38 5.93
C ILE A 76 -13.30 8.21 6.34
N LEU A 77 -12.12 8.50 6.91
CA LEU A 77 -11.20 7.46 7.39
C LEU A 77 -11.80 6.67 8.55
N ASN A 78 -12.37 7.34 9.54
CA ASN A 78 -13.02 6.67 10.66
C ASN A 78 -14.17 5.76 10.17
N GLU A 79 -15.01 6.25 9.26
CA GLU A 79 -16.08 5.44 8.67
C GLU A 79 -15.55 4.21 7.92
N LEU A 80 -14.45 4.36 7.16
CA LEU A 80 -13.82 3.23 6.47
C LEU A 80 -13.30 2.20 7.47
N LEU A 81 -12.71 2.63 8.59
CA LEU A 81 -12.23 1.74 9.65
C LEU A 81 -13.39 1.04 10.37
N ASP A 82 -14.42 1.78 10.76
CA ASP A 82 -15.61 1.23 11.42
C ASP A 82 -16.24 0.13 10.54
N LEU A 83 -16.37 0.40 9.22
CA LEU A 83 -16.89 -0.58 8.26
C LEU A 83 -15.94 -1.78 8.10
N SER A 84 -14.62 -1.56 8.13
CA SER A 84 -13.66 -2.65 8.04
C SER A 84 -13.74 -3.60 9.24
N GLU A 85 -13.92 -3.07 10.43
CA GLU A 85 -14.12 -3.86 11.66
C GLU A 85 -15.47 -4.60 11.64
N GLU A 86 -16.55 -3.91 11.28
CA GLU A 86 -17.90 -4.50 11.24
C GLU A 86 -18.01 -5.68 10.27
N PHE A 87 -17.39 -5.56 9.10
CA PHE A 87 -17.46 -6.57 8.03
C PHE A 87 -16.24 -7.52 8.00
N GLY A 88 -15.24 -7.33 8.86
CA GLY A 88 -14.02 -8.14 8.87
C GLY A 88 -13.18 -7.98 7.60
N ILE A 89 -13.12 -6.77 7.04
CA ILE A 89 -12.41 -6.42 5.82
C ILE A 89 -11.04 -5.86 6.19
N SER A 90 -9.99 -6.27 5.49
CA SER A 90 -8.69 -5.62 5.62
C SER A 90 -8.62 -4.36 4.74
N VAL A 91 -7.92 -3.32 5.21
CA VAL A 91 -7.70 -2.09 4.44
C VAL A 91 -6.21 -1.90 4.16
N LEU A 92 -5.85 -1.75 2.89
CA LEU A 92 -4.54 -1.27 2.47
C LEU A 92 -4.65 0.22 2.14
N LEU A 93 -4.16 1.06 3.04
CA LEU A 93 -4.15 2.51 2.87
C LEU A 93 -2.85 2.96 2.20
N ILE A 94 -2.94 3.68 1.08
CA ILE A 94 -1.81 4.35 0.43
C ILE A 94 -1.98 5.84 0.65
N THR A 95 -1.04 6.46 1.35
CA THR A 95 -1.08 7.88 1.70
C THR A 95 0.32 8.43 1.95
N HIS A 96 0.47 9.73 1.84
CA HIS A 96 1.66 10.47 2.24
C HIS A 96 1.47 11.18 3.61
N ASP A 97 0.29 11.07 4.23
CA ASP A 97 0.03 11.66 5.54
C ASP A 97 0.41 10.69 6.66
N LEU A 98 1.57 10.94 7.27
CA LEU A 98 2.09 10.14 8.39
C LEU A 98 1.26 10.29 9.66
N GLY A 99 0.52 11.39 9.83
CA GLY A 99 -0.41 11.60 10.95
C GLY A 99 -1.55 10.60 10.84
N VAL A 100 -2.15 10.50 9.67
CA VAL A 100 -3.18 9.50 9.36
C VAL A 100 -2.66 8.08 9.61
N VAL A 101 -1.47 7.73 9.07
CA VAL A 101 -0.87 6.41 9.28
C VAL A 101 -0.74 6.07 10.75
N ARG A 102 -0.24 7.02 11.56
CA ARG A 102 -0.03 6.81 13.00
C ARG A 102 -1.33 6.55 13.78
N GLU A 103 -2.41 7.21 13.37
CA GLU A 103 -3.70 7.14 14.07
C GLU A 103 -4.57 5.96 13.64
N THR A 104 -4.38 5.46 12.39
CA THR A 104 -5.33 4.54 11.78
C THR A 104 -4.77 3.16 11.42
N CYS A 105 -3.45 3.02 11.29
CA CYS A 105 -2.85 1.80 10.80
C CYS A 105 -2.23 0.95 11.91
N ASP A 106 -2.36 -0.39 11.81
CA ASP A 106 -1.64 -1.34 12.67
C ASP A 106 -0.20 -1.52 12.24
N ARG A 107 0.03 -1.51 10.93
CA ARG A 107 1.32 -1.74 10.29
C ARG A 107 1.55 -0.71 9.20
N VAL A 108 2.81 -0.42 8.96
CA VAL A 108 3.24 0.51 7.92
C VAL A 108 4.37 -0.08 7.08
N ALA A 109 4.35 0.25 5.79
CA ALA A 109 5.43 -0.04 4.87
C ALA A 109 5.87 1.27 4.21
N VAL A 110 7.09 1.69 4.46
CA VAL A 110 7.67 2.92 3.92
C VAL A 110 8.30 2.62 2.57
N MET A 111 7.84 3.31 1.53
CA MET A 111 8.31 3.11 0.16
C MET A 111 9.13 4.32 -0.32
N TYR A 112 10.26 4.05 -0.98
CA TYR A 112 11.06 5.05 -1.67
C TYR A 112 11.50 4.52 -3.03
N ALA A 113 11.33 5.33 -4.09
CA ALA A 113 11.69 4.97 -5.46
C ALA A 113 11.19 3.58 -5.91
N SER A 114 9.94 3.23 -5.58
CA SER A 114 9.25 1.96 -5.85
C SER A 114 9.85 0.73 -5.13
N GLU A 115 10.56 0.96 -4.03
CA GLU A 115 11.11 -0.10 -3.17
C GLU A 115 10.63 0.09 -1.74
N PHE A 116 10.31 -0.99 -1.04
CA PHE A 116 10.05 -0.93 0.40
C PHE A 116 11.39 -0.81 1.13
N MET A 117 11.54 0.26 1.90
CA MET A 117 12.75 0.53 2.68
C MET A 117 12.64 -0.03 4.09
N GLU A 118 11.44 0.06 4.67
CA GLU A 118 11.20 -0.34 6.05
C GLU A 118 9.74 -0.73 6.24
N THR A 119 9.47 -1.81 6.97
CA THR A 119 8.12 -2.30 7.28
C THR A 119 8.04 -2.77 8.71
N GLY A 120 6.94 -2.48 9.40
CA GLY A 120 6.78 -2.91 10.79
C GLY A 120 5.42 -2.52 11.36
N ARG A 121 5.26 -2.73 12.66
CA ARG A 121 4.14 -2.16 13.41
C ARG A 121 4.30 -0.64 13.47
N VAL A 122 3.18 0.07 13.39
CA VAL A 122 3.21 1.53 13.37
C VAL A 122 3.89 2.11 14.62
N ASP A 123 3.54 1.61 15.81
CA ASP A 123 4.13 2.08 17.06
C ASP A 123 5.66 1.93 17.07
N THR A 124 6.14 0.72 16.71
CA THR A 124 7.58 0.41 16.71
C THR A 124 8.33 1.28 15.72
N LEU A 125 7.84 1.39 14.49
CA LEU A 125 8.53 2.14 13.43
C LEU A 125 8.55 3.65 13.71
N PHE A 126 7.52 4.20 14.34
CA PHE A 126 7.47 5.62 14.71
C PHE A 126 8.33 5.96 15.92
N GLU A 127 8.58 5.00 16.83
CA GLU A 127 9.43 5.18 18.01
C GLU A 127 10.90 4.92 17.71
N ASP A 128 11.20 3.91 16.89
CA ASP A 128 12.54 3.44 16.58
C ASP A 128 12.71 3.11 15.08
N PRO A 129 12.74 4.13 14.19
CA PRO A 129 12.99 3.94 12.77
C PRO A 129 14.45 3.58 12.53
N HIS A 130 14.69 2.58 11.68
CA HIS A 130 16.03 2.07 11.35
C HIS A 130 16.55 2.55 10.00
N HIS A 131 15.65 2.86 9.04
CA HIS A 131 16.07 3.37 7.74
C HIS A 131 16.19 4.90 7.75
N PRO A 132 17.32 5.49 7.30
CA PRO A 132 17.52 6.95 7.31
C PRO A 132 16.47 7.75 6.55
N TYR A 133 15.81 7.16 5.57
CA TYR A 133 14.68 7.81 4.89
C TYR A 133 13.47 7.92 5.82
N THR A 134 13.16 6.85 6.57
CA THR A 134 12.07 6.85 7.55
C THR A 134 12.35 7.85 8.67
N GLU A 135 13.59 7.86 9.20
CA GLU A 135 14.05 8.85 10.18
C GLU A 135 13.80 10.28 9.65
N GLY A 136 14.21 10.55 8.40
CA GLY A 136 14.02 11.86 7.76
C GLY A 136 12.55 12.24 7.56
N LEU A 137 11.71 11.28 7.17
CA LEU A 137 10.26 11.49 7.02
C LEU A 137 9.62 11.86 8.36
N LEU A 138 9.90 11.09 9.42
CA LEU A 138 9.36 11.32 10.76
C LEU A 138 9.89 12.63 11.35
N ALA A 139 11.15 12.99 11.09
CA ALA A 139 11.73 14.28 11.51
C ALA A 139 11.12 15.48 10.78
N SER A 140 10.47 15.29 9.64
CA SER A 140 9.79 16.35 8.88
C SER A 140 8.36 16.64 9.36
N ILE A 141 7.79 15.80 10.26
CA ILE A 141 6.46 16.02 10.83
C ILE A 141 6.52 17.18 11.82
N PRO A 142 5.66 18.22 11.68
CA PRO A 142 5.55 19.28 12.67
C PRO A 142 5.07 18.74 14.02
N ARG A 143 5.80 19.03 15.10
CA ARG A 143 5.36 18.74 16.47
C ARG A 143 4.90 20.03 17.12
N ILE A 144 3.82 19.98 17.90
CA ILE A 144 3.24 21.17 18.59
C ILE A 144 4.26 21.81 19.54
N ASP A 145 5.15 21.00 20.11
CA ASP A 145 6.18 21.44 21.07
C ASP A 145 7.54 21.70 20.42
N ASP A 146 7.60 21.79 19.08
CA ASP A 146 8.85 21.94 18.35
C ASP A 146 9.28 23.42 18.33
N GLU A 147 10.31 23.77 19.12
CA GLU A 147 10.92 25.11 19.12
C GLU A 147 11.84 25.37 17.92
N ARG A 148 11.94 24.43 16.98
CA ARG A 148 12.79 24.59 15.78
C ARG A 148 12.17 25.59 14.81
N ASP A 149 12.94 26.59 14.41
CA ASP A 149 12.53 27.62 13.43
C ASP A 149 12.27 27.04 12.02
N ARG A 150 12.74 25.82 11.74
CA ARG A 150 12.57 25.14 10.45
C ARG A 150 12.38 23.63 10.64
N LEU A 151 11.46 23.08 9.88
CA LEU A 151 11.30 21.63 9.74
C LEU A 151 12.52 21.03 9.04
N SER A 152 12.87 19.78 9.43
CA SER A 152 13.89 19.01 8.71
C SER A 152 13.39 18.71 7.31
N VAL A 153 14.21 18.97 6.30
CA VAL A 153 13.91 18.68 4.91
C VAL A 153 14.94 17.68 4.39
N ILE A 154 14.46 16.60 3.77
CA ILE A 154 15.34 15.65 3.09
C ILE A 154 15.82 16.31 1.78
N GLU A 155 17.07 16.75 1.74
CA GLU A 155 17.65 17.42 0.59
C GLU A 155 17.79 16.50 -0.62
N GLY A 156 17.94 17.09 -1.82
CA GLY A 156 18.15 16.37 -3.08
C GLY A 156 16.85 15.94 -3.77
N THR A 157 16.98 15.19 -4.85
CA THR A 157 15.88 14.71 -5.69
C THR A 157 15.77 13.20 -5.66
N VAL A 158 14.55 12.68 -5.82
CA VAL A 158 14.30 11.24 -6.00
C VAL A 158 15.00 10.80 -7.31
N PRO A 159 15.69 9.63 -7.33
CA PRO A 159 16.33 9.12 -8.54
C PRO A 159 15.30 8.81 -9.64
N ASP A 160 15.74 8.81 -10.88
CA ASP A 160 14.91 8.36 -11.98
C ASP A 160 14.58 6.89 -11.81
N LEU A 161 13.27 6.56 -11.96
CA LEU A 161 12.78 5.20 -11.80
C LEU A 161 13.17 4.27 -12.98
N ILE A 162 13.66 4.84 -14.08
CA ILE A 162 14.12 4.09 -15.27
C ILE A 162 15.54 3.58 -15.03
N ASP A 163 16.44 4.45 -14.51
CA ASP A 163 17.83 4.12 -14.23
C ASP A 163 18.09 4.15 -12.71
N LYS A 164 17.48 3.22 -11.99
CA LYS A 164 17.70 3.07 -10.55
C LYS A 164 19.15 2.66 -10.26
N PRO A 165 19.75 3.13 -9.16
CA PRO A 165 21.02 2.59 -8.68
C PRO A 165 20.88 1.09 -8.38
N ALA A 166 21.96 0.35 -8.55
CA ALA A 166 22.01 -1.09 -8.27
C ALA A 166 21.84 -1.42 -6.78
N GLY A 167 22.18 -0.46 -5.91
CA GLY A 167 22.07 -0.56 -4.46
C GLY A 167 20.92 0.29 -3.91
N CYS A 168 21.14 0.88 -2.74
CA CYS A 168 20.12 1.69 -2.08
C CYS A 168 19.72 2.92 -2.91
N PRO A 169 18.45 3.06 -3.33
CA PRO A 169 18.02 4.21 -4.12
C PRO A 169 18.07 5.53 -3.34
N PHE A 170 18.13 5.48 -2.00
CA PHE A 170 18.24 6.65 -1.14
C PHE A 170 19.69 7.11 -0.93
N GLN A 171 20.71 6.34 -1.30
CA GLN A 171 22.12 6.59 -0.98
C GLN A 171 22.60 8.02 -1.31
N ASN A 172 22.17 8.60 -2.44
CA ASN A 172 22.57 9.96 -2.88
C ASN A 172 21.99 11.08 -2.01
N ARG A 173 21.04 10.77 -1.12
CA ARG A 173 20.37 11.70 -0.22
C ARG A 173 20.59 11.34 1.25
N CYS A 174 21.22 10.20 1.49
CA CYS A 174 21.47 9.66 2.82
C CYS A 174 22.71 10.33 3.43
N ALA A 175 22.57 10.91 4.62
CA ALA A 175 23.69 11.49 5.35
C ALA A 175 24.70 10.44 5.82
N TYR A 176 24.26 9.17 5.91
CA TYR A 176 25.00 8.02 6.42
C TYR A 176 25.47 7.06 5.33
N ALA A 177 25.43 7.50 4.04
CA ALA A 177 25.82 6.63 2.93
C ALA A 177 27.28 6.20 3.03
N PHE A 178 27.54 4.91 2.75
CA PHE A 178 28.86 4.30 2.79
C PHE A 178 29.01 3.24 1.68
N GLU A 179 30.16 2.59 1.60
CA GLU A 179 30.53 1.74 0.46
C GLU A 179 29.59 0.56 0.17
N LEU A 180 28.90 0.01 1.18
CA LEU A 180 27.94 -1.09 0.96
C LEU A 180 26.62 -0.61 0.36
N CYS A 181 26.32 0.69 0.38
CA CYS A 181 25.08 1.23 -0.21
C CYS A 181 25.01 1.06 -1.73
N ASP A 182 26.13 0.77 -2.40
CA ASP A 182 26.20 0.41 -3.82
C ASP A 182 25.84 -1.07 -4.08
N ARG A 183 25.77 -1.89 -3.02
CA ARG A 183 25.39 -3.31 -3.12
C ARG A 183 23.88 -3.47 -3.16
N PRO A 184 23.38 -4.58 -3.76
CA PRO A 184 21.96 -4.89 -3.75
C PRO A 184 21.36 -4.86 -2.35
N LEU A 185 20.17 -4.30 -2.22
CA LEU A 185 19.46 -4.27 -0.93
C LEU A 185 18.99 -5.66 -0.52
N VAL A 186 19.17 -5.97 0.74
CA VAL A 186 18.66 -7.18 1.40
C VAL A 186 17.86 -6.80 2.64
N GLU A 187 17.02 -7.72 3.12
CA GLU A 187 16.22 -7.51 4.31
C GLU A 187 17.01 -7.85 5.59
N TYR A 188 16.91 -6.99 6.57
CA TYR A 188 17.38 -7.19 7.94
C TYR A 188 16.19 -7.10 8.89
N THR A 189 16.22 -7.87 9.96
CA THR A 189 15.23 -7.74 11.04
C THR A 189 15.83 -6.90 12.14
N ALA A 190 15.12 -5.85 12.58
CA ALA A 190 15.58 -5.01 13.68
C ALA A 190 15.69 -5.84 14.98
N GLU A 191 16.84 -5.71 15.66
CA GLU A 191 17.18 -6.50 16.85
C GLU A 191 16.63 -5.87 18.14
N ALA A 192 15.32 -5.77 18.30
CA ALA A 192 14.73 -5.36 19.57
C ALA A 192 13.66 -6.36 20.04
N PRO A 193 13.43 -6.52 21.36
CA PRO A 193 12.38 -7.40 21.86
C PRO A 193 11.01 -6.98 21.34
N GLY A 194 10.32 -7.90 20.65
CA GLY A 194 9.00 -7.65 20.07
C GLY A 194 9.00 -7.12 18.64
N THR A 195 10.16 -6.98 17.99
CA THR A 195 10.32 -6.44 16.64
C THR A 195 10.53 -7.49 15.55
N ALA A 196 10.23 -8.76 15.83
CA ALA A 196 10.44 -9.87 14.87
C ALA A 196 9.78 -9.66 13.50
N ASP A 197 8.83 -8.74 13.40
CA ASP A 197 8.13 -8.32 12.17
C ASP A 197 8.55 -6.92 11.69
N HIS A 198 9.58 -6.30 12.31
CA HIS A 198 10.18 -5.05 11.87
C HIS A 198 11.33 -5.37 10.92
N VAL A 199 11.13 -5.12 9.64
CA VAL A 199 12.06 -5.42 8.56
C VAL A 199 12.56 -4.12 7.94
N VAL A 200 13.87 -4.02 7.74
CA VAL A 200 14.53 -2.86 7.14
C VAL A 200 15.48 -3.29 6.03
N ARG A 201 15.56 -2.51 4.96
CA ARG A 201 16.48 -2.71 3.84
C ARG A 201 17.56 -1.62 3.86
N CYS A 202 18.42 -1.71 4.88
CA CYS A 202 19.53 -0.78 5.09
C CYS A 202 20.77 -1.53 5.57
N HIS A 203 21.89 -1.37 4.88
CA HIS A 203 23.14 -2.05 5.22
C HIS A 203 23.79 -1.57 6.53
N ARG A 204 23.29 -0.52 7.17
CA ARG A 204 23.64 -0.17 8.56
C ARG A 204 23.27 -1.28 9.56
N GLU A 205 22.25 -2.07 9.25
CA GLU A 205 21.77 -3.20 10.05
C GLU A 205 22.55 -4.51 9.77
N ASN A 206 23.58 -4.46 8.95
CA ASN A 206 24.44 -5.61 8.71
C ASN A 206 25.29 -5.89 9.96
N GLU A 207 25.28 -7.11 10.44
CA GLU A 207 26.02 -7.58 11.63
C GLU A 207 27.54 -7.34 11.60
N TYR A 208 28.08 -7.07 10.41
CA TYR A 208 29.50 -6.74 10.19
C TYR A 208 29.72 -5.21 10.04
N VAL A 209 28.73 -4.40 10.35
CA VAL A 209 28.80 -2.93 10.30
C VAL A 209 28.64 -2.38 11.71
N THR A 210 29.57 -1.53 12.14
CA THR A 210 29.46 -0.81 13.40
C THR A 210 29.03 0.62 13.13
N VAL A 211 27.99 1.03 13.82
CA VAL A 211 27.39 2.38 13.75
C VAL A 211 27.54 3.03 15.11
N ASP A 212 27.93 4.30 15.17
CA ASP A 212 27.97 5.07 16.41
C ASP A 212 26.61 5.70 16.78
N ASP A 213 26.58 6.41 17.92
CA ASP A 213 25.34 6.95 18.50
C ASP A 213 24.67 8.01 17.59
N ASP A 214 25.40 8.63 16.67
CA ASP A 214 24.85 9.62 15.71
C ASP A 214 24.44 9.00 14.38
N GLY A 215 24.56 7.68 14.25
CA GLY A 215 24.18 6.91 13.05
C GLY A 215 25.28 6.80 11.98
N THR A 216 26.49 7.29 12.25
CA THR A 216 27.61 7.23 11.30
C THR A 216 28.26 5.83 11.33
N VAL A 217 28.54 5.26 10.16
CA VAL A 217 29.26 4.00 10.04
C VAL A 217 30.73 4.21 10.39
N THR A 218 31.20 3.53 11.43
CA THR A 218 32.59 3.64 11.92
C THR A 218 33.47 2.49 11.45
N THR A 219 32.89 1.31 11.25
CA THR A 219 33.64 0.12 10.80
C THR A 219 32.78 -0.75 9.90
N VAL A 220 33.39 -1.26 8.82
CA VAL A 220 32.84 -2.31 7.97
C VAL A 220 33.84 -3.48 8.01
N GLU A 221 33.44 -4.59 8.63
CA GLU A 221 34.32 -5.75 8.80
C GLU A 221 34.39 -6.63 7.53
N PRO A 222 35.49 -7.38 7.32
CA PRO A 222 35.53 -8.40 6.29
C PRO A 222 34.42 -9.44 6.53
N GLY A 223 33.62 -9.71 5.52
CA GLY A 223 32.46 -10.61 5.64
C GLY A 223 31.11 -9.92 5.46
N ALA A 224 31.04 -8.56 5.56
CA ALA A 224 29.83 -7.81 5.30
C ALA A 224 29.27 -8.08 3.89
N VAL A 225 30.12 -8.21 2.88
CA VAL A 225 29.72 -8.53 1.51
C VAL A 225 29.19 -9.95 1.40
N ASP A 226 29.89 -10.92 2.02
CA ASP A 226 29.48 -12.32 2.02
C ASP A 226 28.12 -12.50 2.70
N ALA A 227 27.85 -11.75 3.78
CA ALA A 227 26.56 -11.74 4.46
C ALA A 227 25.42 -11.20 3.56
N ILE A 228 25.68 -10.17 2.75
CA ILE A 228 24.72 -9.67 1.77
C ILE A 228 24.43 -10.72 0.71
N GLU A 229 25.46 -11.36 0.15
CA GLU A 229 25.32 -12.41 -0.87
C GLU A 229 24.51 -13.60 -0.34
N GLN A 230 24.77 -14.06 0.89
CA GLN A 230 23.99 -15.12 1.53
C GLN A 230 22.50 -14.74 1.73
N ARG A 231 22.23 -13.50 2.11
CA ARG A 231 20.84 -13.02 2.26
C ARG A 231 20.12 -12.95 0.91
N LEU A 232 20.78 -12.47 -0.14
CA LEU A 232 20.23 -12.45 -1.50
C LEU A 232 19.87 -13.85 -2.01
N GLU A 233 20.75 -14.85 -1.76
CA GLU A 233 20.47 -16.24 -2.10
C GLU A 233 19.26 -16.78 -1.33
N ALA A 234 19.12 -16.45 -0.05
CA ALA A 234 18.00 -16.87 0.77
C ALA A 234 16.67 -16.20 0.36
N GLU A 235 16.69 -14.94 -0.06
CA GLU A 235 15.51 -14.22 -0.56
C GLU A 235 15.05 -14.76 -1.91
N THR A 236 15.98 -15.01 -2.85
CA THR A 236 15.67 -15.58 -4.17
C THR A 236 15.17 -17.01 -4.07
N GLY A 237 15.73 -17.85 -3.19
CA GLY A 237 15.29 -19.21 -2.94
C GLY A 237 13.86 -19.29 -2.38
N ARG A 238 13.43 -18.32 -1.57
CA ARG A 238 12.04 -18.23 -1.07
C ARG A 238 11.01 -17.92 -2.16
N HIS A 239 11.40 -17.17 -3.19
CA HIS A 239 10.51 -16.88 -4.32
C HIS A 239 10.23 -18.09 -5.21
N ASP A 240 11.20 -18.98 -5.39
CA ASP A 240 11.02 -20.19 -6.19
C ASP A 240 10.08 -21.22 -5.52
N ASP A 241 10.14 -21.37 -4.21
CA ASP A 241 9.29 -22.31 -3.46
C ASP A 241 7.82 -21.87 -3.41
N THR A 242 7.53 -20.55 -3.41
CA THR A 242 6.15 -20.05 -3.44
C THR A 242 5.50 -20.16 -4.81
N ALA A 243 6.27 -20.15 -5.89
CA ALA A 243 5.77 -20.36 -7.25
C ALA A 243 5.40 -21.83 -7.51
N ALA A 244 6.09 -22.79 -6.90
CA ALA A 244 5.85 -24.23 -7.06
C ALA A 244 4.58 -24.71 -6.34
N THR A 245 4.19 -24.10 -5.22
CA THR A 245 2.99 -24.48 -4.46
C THR A 245 1.68 -23.92 -5.03
N GLY A 246 1.73 -22.97 -5.95
CA GLY A 246 0.55 -22.38 -6.61
C GLY A 246 0.06 -23.13 -7.87
N ALA A 247 0.83 -24.09 -8.41
CA ALA A 247 0.53 -24.74 -9.68
C ALA A 247 -0.28 -26.06 -9.57
N ASP A 248 -0.46 -26.62 -8.37
CA ASP A 248 -1.04 -27.97 -8.19
C ASP A 248 -2.52 -27.98 -7.75
N ALA A 249 -3.22 -26.85 -7.74
CA ALA A 249 -4.62 -26.75 -7.32
C ALA A 249 -5.64 -26.60 -8.47
N ARG A 250 -5.26 -26.91 -9.74
CA ARG A 250 -6.21 -26.88 -10.87
C ARG A 250 -6.05 -28.08 -11.80
N ALA A 251 -6.45 -29.26 -11.31
CA ALA A 251 -6.74 -30.41 -12.18
C ALA A 251 -7.70 -31.33 -11.43
N ASP A 252 -8.97 -31.04 -11.47
CA ASP A 252 -10.03 -32.05 -11.68
C ASP A 252 -11.38 -31.35 -11.85
N GLY A 253 -12.08 -31.61 -12.94
CA GLY A 253 -13.40 -31.05 -13.24
C GLY A 253 -13.72 -31.02 -14.73
N GLY A 254 -13.44 -32.10 -15.47
CA GLY A 254 -13.86 -32.26 -16.85
C GLY A 254 -15.39 -32.28 -16.99
N ARG A 255 -15.93 -31.32 -17.76
CA ARG A 255 -17.26 -31.45 -18.39
C ARG A 255 -17.07 -31.57 -19.89
N PRO A 256 -17.76 -32.52 -20.54
CA PRO A 256 -17.63 -32.75 -21.98
C PRO A 256 -18.28 -31.61 -22.79
N VAL A 257 -17.55 -31.11 -23.77
CA VAL A 257 -18.01 -30.13 -24.75
C VAL A 257 -18.88 -30.85 -25.75
N HIS A 258 -20.14 -30.45 -25.89
CA HIS A 258 -21.04 -30.90 -26.96
C HIS A 258 -20.59 -30.25 -28.27
N GLU A 259 -20.16 -31.08 -29.22
CA GLU A 259 -19.97 -30.74 -30.63
C GLU A 259 -21.32 -30.42 -31.26
N THR A 260 -21.55 -29.19 -31.67
CA THR A 260 -22.61 -28.83 -32.61
C THR A 260 -21.99 -28.60 -33.97
N ARG A 261 -22.33 -29.54 -34.86
CA ARG A 261 -22.06 -29.63 -36.26
C ARG A 261 -22.56 -28.38 -37.01
N ALA A 262 -21.69 -27.73 -37.76
CA ALA A 262 -22.03 -26.69 -38.72
C ALA A 262 -22.75 -27.27 -39.94
N ASP A 263 -23.87 -26.66 -40.30
CA ASP A 263 -24.58 -26.87 -41.57
C ASP A 263 -24.22 -25.72 -42.55
N PRO A 264 -23.69 -25.98 -43.73
CA PRO A 264 -23.35 -24.95 -44.68
C PRO A 264 -24.42 -24.93 -45.82
N THR A 265 -25.43 -24.07 -45.68
CA THR A 265 -26.18 -23.63 -46.91
C THR A 265 -27.13 -22.45 -46.56
N ARG A 266 -26.83 -21.33 -47.19
CA ARG A 266 -27.68 -20.23 -47.75
C ARG A 266 -26.92 -18.92 -47.56
N GLY A 267 -26.44 -18.28 -48.62
CA GLY A 267 -27.08 -17.89 -49.88
C GLY A 267 -27.56 -16.45 -49.78
N ASP A 268 -26.75 -15.56 -50.33
CA ASP A 268 -26.99 -14.21 -50.81
C ASP A 268 -28.39 -13.60 -50.68
N THR A 269 -28.45 -12.30 -50.21
CA THR A 269 -28.85 -11.17 -51.10
C THR A 269 -28.99 -9.85 -50.29
N ASN A 270 -28.30 -8.82 -50.83
CA ASN A 270 -28.69 -7.40 -50.99
C ASN A 270 -29.32 -6.58 -49.83
N GLY A 271 -28.68 -5.46 -49.44
CA GLY A 271 -29.05 -4.19 -50.08
C GLY A 271 -29.60 -3.16 -49.09
N TYR A 272 -28.96 -2.02 -49.09
CA TYR A 272 -29.20 -0.69 -48.47
C TYR A 272 -28.60 -0.47 -47.11
#